data_3896d815d0d32625359a9e3cbba763bf
#
_entry.id   3896d815d0d32625359a9e3cbba763bf
#
_cell.length_a   1.000
_cell.length_b   1.000
_cell.length_c   1.000
_cell.angle_alpha   90.00
_cell.angle_beta   90.00
_cell.angle_gamma   90.00
#
_symmetry.space_group_name_H-M   'P 1'
#
loop_
_entity.id
_entity.type
_entity.pdbx_description
1 polymer ?
#
loop_
_entity_poly.entity_id
_entity_poly.type
_entity_poly.pdbx_seq_one_letter_code
_entity_poly.pdbx_strand_id
1 'polypeptide(L)'
;MDISGRHVVVTGAASGIGRALAARFAEEGARAVVVADLDLEGARAVADSLGALAARVDAGREDDIRALVAQATDANGPIDIYVSNAGVPGPVGGPEASDEEWDLTWRVNVMSHVWAARALLSEMVARGDGYLVNTASAAGVLTQVSALAYSATKSAAVSVAEWLAINYGDAGVKVSCICPQAVRTPMLDLAMQEPAGAATMAAAGIIDPTDVAAATLAGIRDERFLILPHQEVAKFMAVKATDPERWIAGMRRIVRTARSGEGGGE
;
A
#
# COMPACT_ATOMS: atom_id res chain seq x y z
N MET A 1 12.04 -2.74 -14.31
CA MET A 1 11.13 -3.35 -15.31
C MET A 1 10.48 -2.27 -16.16
N ASP A 2 10.36 -2.46 -17.48
CA ASP A 2 9.54 -1.58 -18.32
C ASP A 2 8.04 -1.89 -18.14
N ILE A 3 7.20 -0.86 -18.16
CA ILE A 3 5.75 -0.94 -17.95
C ILE A 3 5.01 -1.13 -19.28
N SER A 4 5.58 -0.62 -20.37
CA SER A 4 4.97 -0.72 -21.69
C SER A 4 4.74 -2.19 -22.08
N GLY A 5 3.53 -2.49 -22.55
CA GLY A 5 3.14 -3.85 -22.96
C GLY A 5 2.81 -4.82 -21.82
N ARG A 6 2.86 -4.41 -20.53
CA ARG A 6 2.59 -5.28 -19.38
C ARG A 6 1.10 -5.37 -19.04
N HIS A 7 0.70 -6.52 -18.51
CA HIS A 7 -0.63 -6.71 -17.90
C HIS A 7 -0.54 -6.40 -16.41
N VAL A 8 -1.32 -5.42 -15.96
CA VAL A 8 -1.28 -4.88 -14.60
C VAL A 8 -2.61 -5.09 -13.89
N VAL A 9 -2.59 -5.57 -12.67
CA VAL A 9 -3.76 -5.63 -11.78
C VAL A 9 -3.53 -4.72 -10.59
N VAL A 10 -4.51 -3.86 -10.25
CA VAL A 10 -4.44 -2.95 -9.09
C VAL A 10 -5.66 -3.17 -8.21
N THR A 11 -5.46 -3.51 -6.92
CA THR A 11 -6.54 -3.63 -5.94
C THR A 11 -6.72 -2.33 -5.15
N GLY A 12 -7.96 -2.07 -4.66
CA GLY A 12 -8.30 -0.78 -4.03
C GLY A 12 -8.22 0.38 -5.01
N ALA A 13 -8.62 0.16 -6.27
CA ALA A 13 -8.36 1.05 -7.38
C ALA A 13 -9.54 1.96 -7.76
N ALA A 14 -10.66 1.92 -7.02
CA ALA A 14 -11.78 2.83 -7.21
C ALA A 14 -11.45 4.28 -6.77
N SER A 15 -10.46 4.46 -5.89
CA SER A 15 -10.12 5.77 -5.33
C SER A 15 -8.65 5.92 -4.97
N GLY A 16 -8.25 7.10 -4.52
CA GLY A 16 -6.97 7.38 -3.88
C GLY A 16 -5.75 6.92 -4.68
N ILE A 17 -4.82 6.28 -3.97
CA ILE A 17 -3.54 5.80 -4.53
C ILE A 17 -3.78 4.76 -5.63
N GLY A 18 -4.71 3.79 -5.40
CA GLY A 18 -4.98 2.73 -6.37
C GLY A 18 -5.49 3.27 -7.71
N ARG A 19 -6.41 4.25 -7.68
CA ARG A 19 -6.89 4.94 -8.89
C ARG A 19 -5.75 5.65 -9.62
N ALA A 20 -4.91 6.37 -8.88
CA ALA A 20 -3.79 7.08 -9.48
C ALA A 20 -2.76 6.12 -10.09
N LEU A 21 -2.50 4.98 -9.46
CA LEU A 21 -1.64 3.93 -10.00
C LEU A 21 -2.23 3.33 -11.28
N ALA A 22 -3.52 2.94 -11.27
CA ALA A 22 -4.18 2.38 -12.46
C ALA A 22 -4.11 3.35 -13.66
N ALA A 23 -4.42 4.63 -13.43
CA ALA A 23 -4.32 5.66 -14.45
C ALA A 23 -2.89 5.79 -14.98
N ARG A 24 -1.91 5.86 -14.08
CA ARG A 24 -0.51 6.02 -14.48
C ARG A 24 0.03 4.81 -15.22
N PHE A 25 -0.35 3.59 -14.87
CA PHE A 25 0.03 2.40 -15.64
C PHE A 25 -0.55 2.42 -17.06
N ALA A 26 -1.80 2.86 -17.22
CA ALA A 26 -2.41 3.01 -18.54
C ALA A 26 -1.69 4.08 -19.39
N GLU A 27 -1.38 5.25 -18.82
CA GLU A 27 -0.61 6.32 -19.47
C GLU A 27 0.79 5.87 -19.94
N GLU A 28 1.42 4.97 -19.19
CA GLU A 28 2.75 4.41 -19.51
C GLU A 28 2.70 3.24 -20.50
N GLY A 29 1.54 3.00 -21.10
CA GLY A 29 1.37 2.01 -22.17
C GLY A 29 1.28 0.56 -21.69
N ALA A 30 0.80 0.32 -20.47
CA ALA A 30 0.44 -1.02 -20.05
C ALA A 30 -0.53 -1.63 -21.09
N ARG A 31 -0.30 -2.91 -21.48
CA ARG A 31 -1.12 -3.61 -22.47
C ARG A 31 -2.55 -3.83 -21.99
N ALA A 32 -2.70 -4.05 -20.69
CA ALA A 32 -3.98 -4.18 -20.03
C ALA A 32 -3.85 -3.71 -18.57
N VAL A 33 -4.90 -3.06 -18.08
CA VAL A 33 -5.04 -2.69 -16.67
C VAL A 33 -6.34 -3.30 -16.16
N VAL A 34 -6.29 -3.92 -14.97
CA VAL A 34 -7.48 -4.37 -14.25
C VAL A 34 -7.64 -3.50 -12.99
N VAL A 35 -8.75 -2.80 -12.92
CA VAL A 35 -9.16 -1.93 -11.82
C VAL A 35 -10.05 -2.75 -10.89
N ALA A 36 -9.51 -3.21 -9.76
CA ALA A 36 -10.21 -4.09 -8.84
C ALA A 36 -10.48 -3.39 -7.50
N ASP A 37 -11.72 -3.46 -7.03
CA ASP A 37 -12.14 -2.84 -5.77
C ASP A 37 -13.34 -3.58 -5.17
N LEU A 38 -13.59 -3.37 -3.87
CA LEU A 38 -14.83 -3.79 -3.21
C LEU A 38 -16.02 -2.98 -3.74
N ASP A 39 -15.80 -1.67 -4.00
CA ASP A 39 -16.72 -0.77 -4.70
C ASP A 39 -16.62 -0.99 -6.23
N LEU A 40 -17.47 -1.90 -6.74
CA LEU A 40 -17.50 -2.19 -8.17
C LEU A 40 -17.91 -0.99 -9.04
N GLU A 41 -18.81 -0.14 -8.57
CA GLU A 41 -19.29 1.01 -9.35
C GLU A 41 -18.17 2.06 -9.48
N GLY A 42 -17.46 2.33 -8.38
CA GLY A 42 -16.25 3.17 -8.42
C GLY A 42 -15.16 2.57 -9.32
N ALA A 43 -14.93 1.25 -9.24
CA ALA A 43 -13.97 0.56 -10.11
C ALA A 43 -14.36 0.67 -11.59
N ARG A 44 -15.65 0.53 -11.93
CA ARG A 44 -16.15 0.70 -13.31
C ARG A 44 -15.93 2.11 -13.82
N ALA A 45 -16.27 3.13 -13.02
CA ALA A 45 -16.07 4.52 -13.43
C ALA A 45 -14.60 4.82 -13.76
N VAL A 46 -13.66 4.28 -12.99
CA VAL A 46 -12.22 4.39 -13.29
C VAL A 46 -11.85 3.58 -14.53
N ALA A 47 -12.26 2.33 -14.61
CA ALA A 47 -11.93 1.44 -15.73
C ALA A 47 -12.43 1.98 -17.06
N ASP A 48 -13.67 2.49 -17.11
CA ASP A 48 -14.26 3.07 -18.33
C ASP A 48 -13.44 4.27 -18.83
N SER A 49 -12.93 5.11 -17.92
CA SER A 49 -12.08 6.25 -18.27
C SER A 49 -10.72 5.87 -18.85
N LEU A 50 -10.27 4.63 -18.58
CA LEU A 50 -8.96 4.10 -19.00
C LEU A 50 -9.04 3.07 -20.12
N GLY A 51 -10.24 2.66 -20.54
CA GLY A 51 -10.42 1.49 -21.42
C GLY A 51 -9.95 0.19 -20.77
N ALA A 52 -10.10 0.06 -19.44
CA ALA A 52 -9.60 -1.02 -18.63
C ALA A 52 -10.72 -1.99 -18.21
N LEU A 53 -10.34 -3.14 -17.62
CA LEU A 53 -11.29 -4.09 -17.05
C LEU A 53 -11.57 -3.73 -15.58
N ALA A 54 -12.87 -3.66 -15.22
CA ALA A 54 -13.29 -3.54 -13.83
C ALA A 54 -13.58 -4.91 -13.20
N ALA A 55 -13.17 -5.12 -11.97
CA ALA A 55 -13.47 -6.33 -11.21
C ALA A 55 -13.89 -6.00 -9.77
N ARG A 56 -14.89 -6.74 -9.23
CA ARG A 56 -15.17 -6.68 -7.80
C ARG A 56 -14.24 -7.63 -7.04
N VAL A 57 -13.60 -7.14 -5.97
CA VAL A 57 -12.77 -7.95 -5.08
C VAL A 57 -12.90 -7.49 -3.63
N ASP A 58 -13.19 -8.40 -2.73
CA ASP A 58 -12.94 -8.20 -1.30
C ASP A 58 -11.51 -8.68 -1.00
N ALA A 59 -10.58 -7.73 -0.81
CA ALA A 59 -9.19 -8.05 -0.51
C ALA A 59 -9.01 -8.76 0.84
N GLY A 60 -10.00 -8.75 1.72
CA GLY A 60 -10.04 -9.52 2.96
C GLY A 60 -10.43 -10.99 2.77
N ARG A 61 -10.56 -11.51 1.54
CA ARG A 61 -10.98 -12.89 1.22
C ARG A 61 -10.07 -13.53 0.18
N GLU A 62 -9.46 -14.66 0.55
CA GLU A 62 -8.56 -15.39 -0.36
C GLU A 62 -9.25 -15.82 -1.65
N ASP A 63 -10.49 -16.29 -1.56
CA ASP A 63 -11.25 -16.76 -2.72
C ASP A 63 -11.51 -15.64 -3.73
N ASP A 64 -11.78 -14.42 -3.26
CA ASP A 64 -12.00 -13.27 -4.14
C ASP A 64 -10.70 -12.86 -4.85
N ILE A 65 -9.56 -12.88 -4.15
CA ILE A 65 -8.25 -12.60 -4.77
C ILE A 65 -7.90 -13.67 -5.81
N ARG A 66 -8.13 -14.95 -5.51
CA ARG A 66 -7.91 -16.04 -6.45
C ARG A 66 -8.81 -15.93 -7.68
N ALA A 67 -10.09 -15.59 -7.49
CA ALA A 67 -11.03 -15.35 -8.57
C ALA A 67 -10.62 -14.14 -9.44
N LEU A 68 -10.16 -13.05 -8.83
CA LEU A 68 -9.62 -11.89 -9.54
C LEU A 68 -8.43 -12.26 -10.43
N VAL A 69 -7.47 -13.02 -9.88
CA VAL A 69 -6.29 -13.48 -10.66
C VAL A 69 -6.73 -14.33 -11.85
N ALA A 70 -7.66 -15.28 -11.65
CA ALA A 70 -8.19 -16.11 -12.74
C ALA A 70 -8.91 -15.27 -13.80
N GLN A 71 -9.83 -14.38 -13.39
CA GLN A 71 -10.56 -13.50 -14.30
C GLN A 71 -9.63 -12.61 -15.12
N ALA A 72 -8.63 -12.00 -14.48
CA ALA A 72 -7.66 -11.14 -15.13
C ALA A 72 -6.81 -11.93 -16.15
N THR A 73 -6.36 -13.12 -15.77
CA THR A 73 -5.56 -13.99 -16.63
C THR A 73 -6.37 -14.50 -17.84
N ASP A 74 -7.61 -14.89 -17.64
CA ASP A 74 -8.51 -15.34 -18.72
C ASP A 74 -8.78 -14.21 -19.73
N ALA A 75 -8.93 -12.97 -19.24
CA ALA A 75 -9.24 -11.83 -20.11
C ALA A 75 -8.00 -11.32 -20.88
N ASN A 76 -6.83 -11.29 -20.25
CA ASN A 76 -5.68 -10.55 -20.78
C ASN A 76 -4.37 -11.37 -20.80
N GLY A 77 -4.43 -12.68 -20.53
CA GLY A 77 -3.24 -13.51 -20.40
C GLY A 77 -2.48 -13.27 -19.07
N PRO A 78 -1.28 -13.82 -18.95
CA PRO A 78 -0.50 -13.76 -17.72
C PRO A 78 -0.38 -12.35 -17.12
N ILE A 79 -0.50 -12.27 -15.79
CA ILE A 79 -0.32 -11.00 -15.06
C ILE A 79 1.19 -10.76 -14.89
N ASP A 80 1.64 -9.59 -15.34
CA ASP A 80 3.05 -9.19 -15.24
C ASP A 80 3.32 -8.41 -13.94
N ILE A 81 2.40 -7.50 -13.57
CA ILE A 81 2.52 -6.66 -12.38
C ILE A 81 1.24 -6.77 -11.57
N TYR A 82 1.32 -7.16 -10.30
CA TYR A 82 0.20 -7.16 -9.38
C TYR A 82 0.44 -6.19 -8.24
N VAL A 83 -0.45 -5.21 -8.11
CA VAL A 83 -0.38 -4.18 -7.07
C VAL A 83 -1.41 -4.48 -5.99
N SER A 84 -0.94 -5.08 -4.89
CA SER A 84 -1.71 -5.25 -3.65
C SER A 84 -1.78 -3.90 -2.92
N ASN A 85 -2.77 -3.06 -3.32
CA ASN A 85 -2.90 -1.71 -2.77
C ASN A 85 -4.11 -1.56 -1.84
N ALA A 86 -5.14 -2.40 -1.95
CA ALA A 86 -6.29 -2.36 -1.04
C ALA A 86 -5.83 -2.37 0.43
N GLY A 87 -6.45 -1.52 1.25
CA GLY A 87 -6.12 -1.39 2.66
C GLY A 87 -7.20 -0.68 3.44
N VAL A 88 -7.25 -0.91 4.75
CA VAL A 88 -8.14 -0.24 5.69
C VAL A 88 -7.33 0.46 6.78
N PRO A 89 -7.81 1.59 7.32
CA PRO A 89 -7.09 2.35 8.36
C PRO A 89 -7.03 1.60 9.70
N GLY A 90 -7.88 0.57 9.88
CA GLY A 90 -8.10 -0.06 11.17
C GLY A 90 -8.78 0.88 12.18
N PRO A 91 -9.01 0.42 13.41
CA PRO A 91 -9.54 1.25 14.48
C PRO A 91 -8.53 2.30 14.93
N VAL A 92 -9.02 3.49 15.28
CA VAL A 92 -8.27 4.48 16.03
C VAL A 92 -8.15 3.99 17.48
N GLY A 93 -6.95 4.08 18.06
CA GLY A 93 -6.71 3.67 19.44
C GLY A 93 -5.62 2.60 19.57
N GLY A 94 -5.67 1.92 20.69
CA GLY A 94 -4.65 0.99 21.15
C GLY A 94 -5.14 -0.45 21.32
N PRO A 95 -4.78 -1.10 22.43
CA PRO A 95 -5.11 -2.51 22.68
C PRO A 95 -6.59 -2.77 23.00
N GLU A 96 -7.39 -1.73 23.17
CA GLU A 96 -8.84 -1.80 23.42
C GLU A 96 -9.68 -2.12 22.19
N ALA A 97 -9.09 -2.08 20.99
CA ALA A 97 -9.76 -2.49 19.77
C ALA A 97 -10.20 -3.96 19.83
N SER A 98 -11.39 -4.27 19.32
CA SER A 98 -11.96 -5.62 19.34
C SER A 98 -11.16 -6.60 18.45
N ASP A 99 -11.29 -7.89 18.74
CA ASP A 99 -10.64 -8.93 17.94
C ASP A 99 -11.16 -8.93 16.49
N GLU A 100 -12.43 -8.60 16.27
CA GLU A 100 -13.03 -8.49 14.93
C GLU A 100 -12.40 -7.34 14.10
N GLU A 101 -12.13 -6.19 14.75
CA GLU A 101 -11.45 -5.07 14.11
C GLU A 101 -9.99 -5.42 13.77
N TRP A 102 -9.31 -6.13 14.68
CA TRP A 102 -7.98 -6.67 14.43
C TRP A 102 -7.97 -7.65 13.28
N ASP A 103 -8.90 -8.62 13.27
CA ASP A 103 -9.01 -9.64 12.22
C ASP A 103 -9.28 -9.01 10.85
N LEU A 104 -10.19 -8.04 10.76
CA LEU A 104 -10.47 -7.33 9.52
C LEU A 104 -9.21 -6.61 9.01
N THR A 105 -8.56 -5.84 9.91
CA THR A 105 -7.36 -5.07 9.56
C THR A 105 -6.24 -6.00 9.12
N TRP A 106 -6.05 -7.13 9.79
CA TRP A 106 -5.04 -8.13 9.44
C TRP A 106 -5.33 -8.79 8.09
N ARG A 107 -6.56 -9.23 7.85
CA ARG A 107 -6.93 -9.86 6.57
C ARG A 107 -6.70 -8.94 5.41
N VAL A 108 -7.16 -7.69 5.50
CA VAL A 108 -7.05 -6.74 4.40
C VAL A 108 -5.62 -6.22 4.23
N ASN A 109 -4.93 -5.83 5.31
CA ASN A 109 -3.63 -5.15 5.19
C ASN A 109 -2.43 -6.11 5.11
N VAL A 110 -2.59 -7.40 5.46
CA VAL A 110 -1.49 -8.38 5.49
C VAL A 110 -1.80 -9.58 4.61
N MET A 111 -2.92 -10.28 4.88
CA MET A 111 -3.20 -11.54 4.20
C MET A 111 -3.49 -11.34 2.71
N SER A 112 -4.02 -10.20 2.30
CA SER A 112 -4.20 -9.87 0.88
C SER A 112 -2.90 -9.98 0.08
N HIS A 113 -1.78 -9.52 0.64
CA HIS A 113 -0.46 -9.65 0.01
C HIS A 113 -0.01 -11.12 -0.07
N VAL A 114 -0.26 -11.89 0.99
CA VAL A 114 0.09 -13.32 1.05
C VAL A 114 -0.75 -14.12 0.05
N TRP A 115 -2.06 -13.87 -0.03
CA TRP A 115 -2.95 -14.56 -0.96
C TRP A 115 -2.66 -14.22 -2.42
N ALA A 116 -2.34 -12.95 -2.72
CA ALA A 116 -1.89 -12.56 -4.05
C ALA A 116 -0.59 -13.28 -4.46
N ALA A 117 0.40 -13.30 -3.57
CA ALA A 117 1.64 -14.03 -3.80
C ALA A 117 1.39 -15.53 -4.01
N ARG A 118 0.54 -16.15 -3.19
CA ARG A 118 0.15 -17.57 -3.33
C ARG A 118 -0.50 -17.88 -4.66
N ALA A 119 -1.32 -16.97 -5.19
CA ALA A 119 -2.00 -17.14 -6.46
C ALA A 119 -1.08 -16.96 -7.69
N LEU A 120 0.00 -16.16 -7.57
CA LEU A 120 0.79 -15.69 -8.71
C LEU A 120 2.19 -16.29 -8.81
N LEU A 121 2.82 -16.59 -7.65
CA LEU A 121 4.25 -16.94 -7.62
C LEU A 121 4.62 -18.15 -8.46
N SER A 122 3.80 -19.21 -8.47
CA SER A 122 4.12 -20.41 -9.24
C SER A 122 4.28 -20.11 -10.73
N GLU A 123 3.39 -19.30 -11.29
CA GLU A 123 3.45 -18.92 -12.69
C GLU A 123 4.57 -17.90 -12.98
N MET A 124 4.74 -16.89 -12.14
CA MET A 124 5.79 -15.89 -12.28
C MET A 124 7.19 -16.54 -12.23
N VAL A 125 7.42 -17.46 -11.29
CA VAL A 125 8.66 -18.24 -11.17
C VAL A 125 8.89 -19.12 -12.41
N ALA A 126 7.85 -19.81 -12.89
CA ALA A 126 7.95 -20.65 -14.07
C ALA A 126 8.34 -19.85 -15.34
N ARG A 127 7.92 -18.58 -15.43
CA ARG A 127 8.29 -17.67 -16.53
C ARG A 127 9.65 -17.00 -16.30
N GLY A 128 10.15 -16.98 -15.07
CA GLY A 128 11.32 -16.17 -14.67
C GLY A 128 11.05 -14.65 -14.77
N ASP A 129 9.78 -14.23 -14.74
CA ASP A 129 9.37 -12.81 -14.87
C ASP A 129 8.06 -12.54 -14.14
N GLY A 130 8.04 -11.52 -13.31
CA GLY A 130 6.87 -11.05 -12.57
C GLY A 130 7.21 -9.94 -11.59
N TYR A 131 6.22 -9.15 -11.21
CA TYR A 131 6.39 -8.05 -10.28
C TYR A 131 5.24 -7.99 -9.27
N LEU A 132 5.57 -8.06 -7.99
CA LEU A 132 4.64 -7.84 -6.90
C LEU A 132 4.90 -6.46 -6.27
N VAL A 133 3.87 -5.64 -6.16
CA VAL A 133 3.95 -4.32 -5.52
C VAL A 133 3.01 -4.31 -4.32
N ASN A 134 3.57 -4.15 -3.12
CA ASN A 134 2.81 -4.15 -1.88
C ASN A 134 2.72 -2.72 -1.31
N THR A 135 1.50 -2.22 -1.13
CA THR A 135 1.28 -0.92 -0.49
C THR A 135 1.22 -1.09 1.02
N ALA A 136 2.36 -0.87 1.67
CA ALA A 136 2.44 -0.76 3.12
C ALA A 136 2.08 0.68 3.60
N SER A 137 2.95 1.31 4.36
CA SER A 137 2.82 2.69 4.86
C SER A 137 4.10 3.10 5.57
N ALA A 138 4.36 4.39 5.71
CA ALA A 138 5.33 4.91 6.67
C ALA A 138 5.03 4.41 8.10
N ALA A 139 3.78 4.13 8.43
CA ALA A 139 3.39 3.49 9.70
C ALA A 139 4.06 2.12 9.90
N GLY A 140 4.36 1.40 8.83
CA GLY A 140 5.04 0.10 8.89
C GLY A 140 6.51 0.19 9.25
N VAL A 141 7.16 1.32 8.97
CA VAL A 141 8.59 1.56 9.25
C VAL A 141 8.82 2.52 10.42
N LEU A 142 7.86 3.43 10.72
CA LEU A 142 7.99 4.47 11.73
C LEU A 142 7.06 4.30 12.94
N THR A 143 5.95 3.58 12.79
CA THR A 143 4.84 3.46 13.74
C THR A 143 3.88 4.67 13.71
N GLN A 144 2.60 4.44 13.54
CA GLN A 144 1.54 5.44 13.66
C GLN A 144 1.02 5.46 15.10
N VAL A 145 1.08 6.61 15.76
CA VAL A 145 0.78 6.73 17.20
C VAL A 145 -0.71 6.63 17.53
N SER A 146 -1.60 6.87 16.57
CA SER A 146 -3.05 6.90 16.77
C SER A 146 -3.77 5.58 16.42
N ALA A 147 -3.07 4.60 15.85
CA ALA A 147 -3.70 3.36 15.38
C ALA A 147 -2.73 2.16 15.52
N LEU A 148 -2.87 1.42 16.61
CA LEU A 148 -2.00 0.27 16.92
C LEU A 148 -2.14 -0.85 15.87
N ALA A 149 -3.37 -1.27 15.58
CA ALA A 149 -3.65 -2.34 14.63
C ALA A 149 -3.13 -2.00 13.23
N TYR A 150 -3.32 -0.75 12.79
CA TYR A 150 -2.78 -0.28 11.51
C TYR A 150 -1.25 -0.35 11.48
N SER A 151 -0.57 0.15 12.52
CA SER A 151 0.89 0.11 12.60
C SER A 151 1.45 -1.31 12.57
N ALA A 152 0.85 -2.20 13.38
CA ALA A 152 1.27 -3.59 13.43
C ALA A 152 1.08 -4.29 12.08
N THR A 153 -0.09 -4.11 11.43
CA THR A 153 -0.38 -4.73 10.13
C THR A 153 0.50 -4.16 9.01
N LYS A 154 0.77 -2.86 9.01
CA LYS A 154 1.66 -2.26 8.00
C LYS A 154 3.13 -2.64 8.20
N SER A 155 3.58 -2.89 9.44
CA SER A 155 4.89 -3.48 9.70
C SER A 155 4.96 -4.93 9.19
N ALA A 156 3.92 -5.72 9.40
CA ALA A 156 3.81 -7.08 8.86
C ALA A 156 3.81 -7.07 7.32
N ALA A 157 3.12 -6.12 6.67
CA ALA A 157 3.11 -5.98 5.21
C ALA A 157 4.51 -5.69 4.64
N VAL A 158 5.32 -4.85 5.31
CA VAL A 158 6.73 -4.61 4.96
C VAL A 158 7.53 -5.91 5.06
N SER A 159 7.36 -6.65 6.16
CA SER A 159 8.07 -7.93 6.37
C SER A 159 7.68 -9.00 5.35
N VAL A 160 6.40 -9.08 4.97
CA VAL A 160 5.93 -9.97 3.89
C VAL A 160 6.59 -9.61 2.56
N ALA A 161 6.61 -8.31 2.20
CA ALA A 161 7.24 -7.86 0.97
C ALA A 161 8.74 -8.17 0.94
N GLU A 162 9.45 -7.89 2.05
CA GLU A 162 10.88 -8.15 2.18
C GLU A 162 11.19 -9.65 2.07
N TRP A 163 10.41 -10.50 2.76
CA TRP A 163 10.57 -11.94 2.68
C TRP A 163 10.38 -12.46 1.24
N LEU A 164 9.37 -11.95 0.52
CA LEU A 164 9.13 -12.32 -0.88
C LEU A 164 10.29 -11.87 -1.78
N ALA A 165 10.80 -10.65 -1.60
CA ALA A 165 11.93 -10.14 -2.36
C ALA A 165 13.19 -11.00 -2.19
N ILE A 166 13.49 -11.41 -0.94
CA ILE A 166 14.65 -12.23 -0.61
C ILE A 166 14.52 -13.63 -1.24
N ASN A 167 13.35 -14.26 -1.17
CA ASN A 167 13.22 -15.68 -1.52
C ASN A 167 12.92 -15.91 -3.02
N TYR A 168 12.41 -14.92 -3.75
CA TYR A 168 12.01 -15.09 -5.15
C TYR A 168 12.74 -14.18 -6.13
N GLY A 169 13.60 -13.27 -5.64
CA GLY A 169 14.35 -12.35 -6.49
C GLY A 169 15.22 -13.08 -7.53
N ASP A 170 15.95 -14.08 -7.12
CA ASP A 170 16.80 -14.89 -8.01
C ASP A 170 15.98 -15.76 -8.98
N ALA A 171 14.72 -16.02 -8.67
CA ALA A 171 13.79 -16.70 -9.56
C ALA A 171 13.10 -15.77 -10.59
N GLY A 172 13.52 -14.51 -10.66
CA GLY A 172 13.02 -13.52 -11.61
C GLY A 172 11.77 -12.75 -11.15
N VAL A 173 11.29 -12.97 -9.92
CA VAL A 173 10.16 -12.23 -9.37
C VAL A 173 10.64 -11.02 -8.60
N LYS A 174 10.32 -9.82 -9.10
CA LYS A 174 10.66 -8.55 -8.44
C LYS A 174 9.59 -8.18 -7.43
N VAL A 175 10.00 -7.49 -6.36
CA VAL A 175 9.07 -7.02 -5.33
C VAL A 175 9.41 -5.60 -4.93
N SER A 176 8.39 -4.73 -4.88
CA SER A 176 8.49 -3.40 -4.29
C SER A 176 7.51 -3.24 -3.15
N CYS A 177 7.92 -2.51 -2.12
CA CYS A 177 7.11 -2.10 -0.99
C CYS A 177 6.96 -0.57 -0.98
N ILE A 178 5.74 -0.08 -1.20
CA ILE A 178 5.44 1.36 -1.16
C ILE A 178 5.11 1.74 0.28
N CYS A 179 5.82 2.72 0.84
CA CYS A 179 5.60 3.22 2.19
C CYS A 179 5.27 4.73 2.18
N PRO A 180 4.08 5.12 1.73
CA PRO A 180 3.64 6.51 1.77
C PRO A 180 3.31 6.93 3.21
N GLN A 181 3.41 8.23 3.49
CA GLN A 181 2.91 8.84 4.73
C GLN A 181 1.53 9.47 4.46
N ALA A 182 1.34 10.76 4.68
CA ALA A 182 0.07 11.42 4.48
C ALA A 182 -0.19 11.67 2.98
N VAL A 183 -1.23 11.05 2.43
CA VAL A 183 -1.64 11.19 1.04
C VAL A 183 -3.09 11.64 1.00
N ARG A 184 -3.41 12.65 0.18
CA ARG A 184 -4.76 13.22 0.01
C ARG A 184 -5.74 12.18 -0.54
N THR A 185 -6.34 11.41 0.37
CA THR A 185 -7.28 10.32 0.08
C THR A 185 -8.40 10.31 1.12
N PRO A 186 -9.53 9.65 0.88
CA PRO A 186 -10.58 9.50 1.91
C PRO A 186 -10.08 8.88 3.22
N MET A 187 -9.05 8.04 3.18
CA MET A 187 -8.42 7.45 4.38
C MET A 187 -7.72 8.52 5.25
N LEU A 188 -7.13 9.55 4.63
CA LEU A 188 -6.49 10.64 5.35
C LEU A 188 -7.49 11.43 6.18
N ASP A 189 -8.70 11.69 5.65
CA ASP A 189 -9.73 12.46 6.34
C ASP A 189 -10.13 11.80 7.68
N LEU A 190 -10.17 10.47 7.71
CA LEU A 190 -10.41 9.71 8.95
C LEU A 190 -9.23 9.83 9.93
N ALA A 191 -8.00 9.70 9.43
CA ALA A 191 -6.81 9.75 10.26
C ALA A 191 -6.52 11.13 10.85
N MET A 192 -6.95 12.21 10.17
CA MET A 192 -6.80 13.60 10.63
C MET A 192 -7.77 13.97 11.78
N GLN A 193 -8.76 13.13 12.08
CA GLN A 193 -9.69 13.38 13.20
C GLN A 193 -9.03 13.17 14.57
N GLU A 194 -7.89 12.45 14.64
CA GLU A 194 -7.15 12.22 15.86
C GLU A 194 -5.94 13.17 15.95
N PRO A 195 -5.83 14.03 17.01
CA PRO A 195 -4.83 15.11 17.06
C PRO A 195 -3.37 14.65 16.97
N ALA A 196 -3.00 13.55 17.64
CA ALA A 196 -1.62 13.06 17.61
C ALA A 196 -1.28 12.43 16.24
N GLY A 197 -2.28 11.79 15.59
CA GLY A 197 -2.17 11.31 14.21
C GLY A 197 -1.95 12.48 13.25
N ALA A 198 -2.77 13.52 13.34
CA ALA A 198 -2.65 14.73 12.53
C ALA A 198 -1.27 15.39 12.69
N ALA A 199 -0.78 15.53 13.92
CA ALA A 199 0.54 16.12 14.19
C ALA A 199 1.69 15.31 13.56
N THR A 200 1.63 13.98 13.59
CA THR A 200 2.65 13.14 12.95
C THR A 200 2.59 13.18 11.43
N MET A 201 1.40 13.31 10.85
CA MET A 201 1.21 13.42 9.40
C MET A 201 1.69 14.76 8.85
N ALA A 202 1.47 15.85 9.57
CA ALA A 202 1.93 17.18 9.19
C ALA A 202 3.46 17.29 9.09
N ALA A 203 4.19 16.48 9.83
CA ALA A 203 5.66 16.53 9.90
C ALA A 203 6.38 16.21 8.57
N ALA A 204 5.76 15.46 7.66
CA ALA A 204 6.34 15.12 6.36
C ALA A 204 5.59 15.75 5.17
N GLY A 205 4.54 16.51 5.45
CA GLY A 205 3.67 17.10 4.44
C GLY A 205 2.65 16.11 3.88
N ILE A 206 1.64 16.66 3.20
CA ILE A 206 0.59 15.89 2.51
C ILE A 206 0.86 15.97 1.02
N ILE A 207 1.00 14.83 0.35
CA ILE A 207 1.18 14.74 -1.10
C ILE A 207 -0.08 14.22 -1.79
N ASP A 208 -0.14 14.36 -3.11
CA ASP A 208 -1.26 13.85 -3.89
C ASP A 208 -1.04 12.38 -4.29
N PRO A 209 -2.13 11.60 -4.54
CA PRO A 209 -2.03 10.23 -5.02
C PRO A 209 -1.19 10.07 -6.31
N THR A 210 -1.18 11.09 -7.15
CA THR A 210 -0.37 11.14 -8.39
C THR A 210 1.14 11.15 -8.11
N ASP A 211 1.58 11.80 -7.02
CA ASP A 211 2.99 11.79 -6.60
C ASP A 211 3.42 10.39 -6.15
N VAL A 212 2.52 9.71 -5.42
CA VAL A 212 2.75 8.30 -5.03
C VAL A 212 2.85 7.42 -6.27
N ALA A 213 1.95 7.59 -7.24
CA ALA A 213 1.98 6.83 -8.48
C ALA A 213 3.29 7.08 -9.26
N ALA A 214 3.70 8.33 -9.41
CA ALA A 214 4.96 8.69 -10.07
C ALA A 214 6.18 8.05 -9.39
N ALA A 215 6.26 8.14 -8.05
CA ALA A 215 7.34 7.52 -7.29
C ALA A 215 7.33 5.99 -7.42
N THR A 216 6.15 5.38 -7.45
CA THR A 216 5.98 3.93 -7.59
C THR A 216 6.48 3.45 -8.96
N LEU A 217 6.08 4.09 -10.04
CA LEU A 217 6.51 3.69 -11.38
C LEU A 217 8.02 3.90 -11.59
N ALA A 218 8.57 4.98 -11.04
CA ALA A 218 10.02 5.17 -11.01
C ALA A 218 10.73 4.03 -10.25
N GLY A 219 10.18 3.65 -9.08
CA GLY A 219 10.70 2.53 -8.29
C GLY A 219 10.63 1.18 -9.03
N ILE A 220 9.53 0.91 -9.74
CA ILE A 220 9.37 -0.31 -10.56
C ILE A 220 10.39 -0.34 -11.70
N ARG A 221 10.62 0.78 -12.40
CA ARG A 221 11.63 0.88 -13.47
C ARG A 221 13.04 0.59 -12.96
N ASP A 222 13.36 1.12 -11.78
CA ASP A 222 14.66 0.94 -11.12
C ASP A 222 14.73 -0.39 -10.33
N GLU A 223 13.66 -1.16 -10.28
CA GLU A 223 13.52 -2.41 -9.49
C GLU A 223 13.86 -2.22 -8.01
N ARG A 224 13.54 -1.04 -7.45
CA ARG A 224 13.78 -0.72 -6.05
C ARG A 224 12.81 -1.44 -5.13
N PHE A 225 13.33 -2.08 -4.08
CA PHE A 225 12.50 -2.74 -3.07
C PHE A 225 11.67 -1.73 -2.27
N LEU A 226 12.31 -0.76 -1.64
CA LEU A 226 11.62 0.22 -0.77
C LEU A 226 11.37 1.52 -1.53
N ILE A 227 10.10 1.86 -1.71
CA ILE A 227 9.66 3.09 -2.37
C ILE A 227 9.08 4.03 -1.32
N LEU A 228 9.75 5.16 -1.12
CA LEU A 228 9.38 6.20 -0.16
C LEU A 228 8.96 7.47 -0.91
N PRO A 229 7.66 7.69 -1.17
CA PRO A 229 7.19 8.90 -1.83
C PRO A 229 7.53 10.20 -1.06
N HIS A 230 7.54 10.11 0.29
CA HIS A 230 7.99 11.18 1.16
C HIS A 230 9.46 10.95 1.53
N GLN A 231 10.35 11.83 1.06
CA GLN A 231 11.80 11.69 1.28
C GLN A 231 12.20 11.79 2.78
N GLU A 232 11.41 12.51 3.57
CA GLU A 232 11.62 12.67 5.00
C GLU A 232 11.52 11.33 5.76
N VAL A 233 10.73 10.38 5.26
CA VAL A 233 10.57 9.05 5.87
C VAL A 233 11.92 8.34 5.99
N ALA A 234 12.79 8.45 4.97
CA ALA A 234 14.12 7.85 5.02
C ALA A 234 14.97 8.42 6.16
N LYS A 235 14.89 9.75 6.38
CA LYS A 235 15.61 10.42 7.48
C LYS A 235 15.09 9.96 8.84
N PHE A 236 13.77 9.84 8.99
CA PHE A 236 13.15 9.36 10.23
C PHE A 236 13.50 7.91 10.53
N MET A 237 13.53 7.05 9.49
CA MET A 237 13.98 5.66 9.62
C MET A 237 15.44 5.59 10.12
N ALA A 238 16.34 6.41 9.57
CA ALA A 238 17.73 6.46 10.00
C ALA A 238 17.84 6.88 11.48
N VAL A 239 17.10 7.90 11.91
CA VAL A 239 17.07 8.32 13.33
C VAL A 239 16.55 7.19 14.22
N LYS A 240 15.42 6.56 13.85
CA LYS A 240 14.83 5.45 14.60
C LYS A 240 15.79 4.25 14.73
N ALA A 241 16.52 3.93 13.67
CA ALA A 241 17.46 2.80 13.66
C ALA A 241 18.72 3.09 14.48
N THR A 242 19.19 4.35 14.48
CA THR A 242 20.43 4.74 15.17
C THR A 242 20.23 4.93 16.67
N ASP A 243 19.10 5.50 17.09
CA ASP A 243 18.80 5.80 18.50
C ASP A 243 17.29 5.62 18.77
N PRO A 244 16.86 4.37 19.00
CA PRO A 244 15.44 4.04 19.25
C PRO A 244 14.86 4.76 20.49
N GLU A 245 15.67 4.94 21.53
CA GLU A 245 15.24 5.60 22.78
C GLU A 245 14.93 7.06 22.54
N ARG A 246 15.80 7.76 21.83
CA ARG A 246 15.59 9.16 21.42
C ARG A 246 14.37 9.29 20.52
N TRP A 247 14.20 8.35 19.58
CA TRP A 247 13.01 8.30 18.71
C TRP A 247 11.72 8.18 19.54
N ILE A 248 11.65 7.19 20.43
CA ILE A 248 10.48 6.96 21.30
C ILE A 248 10.20 8.17 22.19
N ALA A 249 11.24 8.78 22.77
CA ALA A 249 11.09 10.00 23.58
C ALA A 249 10.52 11.17 22.75
N GLY A 250 10.95 11.32 21.50
CA GLY A 250 10.42 12.28 20.54
C GLY A 250 8.95 12.07 20.25
N MET A 251 8.57 10.84 19.93
CA MET A 251 7.17 10.46 19.64
C MET A 251 6.26 10.65 20.86
N ARG A 252 6.71 10.29 22.05
CA ARG A 252 5.99 10.55 23.31
C ARG A 252 5.73 12.04 23.54
N ARG A 253 6.68 12.91 23.16
CA ARG A 253 6.49 14.38 23.26
C ARG A 253 5.39 14.84 22.31
N ILE A 254 5.39 14.39 21.05
CA ILE A 254 4.34 14.71 20.07
C ILE A 254 2.96 14.31 20.61
N VAL A 255 2.82 13.09 21.10
CA VAL A 255 1.54 12.57 21.65
C VAL A 255 1.09 13.43 22.84
N ARG A 256 2.00 13.79 23.75
CA ARG A 256 1.68 14.62 24.91
C ARG A 256 1.20 16.02 24.50
N THR A 257 1.95 16.71 23.63
CA THR A 257 1.59 18.05 23.13
C THR A 257 0.26 18.03 22.39
N ALA A 258 0.00 17.03 21.55
CA ALA A 258 -1.28 16.92 20.85
C ALA A 258 -2.47 16.70 21.81
N ARG A 259 -2.28 15.95 22.90
CA ARG A 259 -3.33 15.68 23.90
C ARG A 259 -3.58 16.86 24.84
N SER A 260 -2.56 17.67 25.14
CA SER A 260 -2.72 18.87 25.98
C SER A 260 -3.39 20.05 25.27
N GLY A 261 -3.55 19.99 23.96
CA GLY A 261 -4.09 21.12 23.18
C GLY A 261 -3.12 22.30 23.04
N GLU A 262 -1.87 22.18 23.51
CA GLU A 262 -0.85 23.25 23.50
C GLU A 262 -0.17 23.46 22.13
N GLY A 263 -0.62 22.77 21.09
CA GLY A 263 0.00 22.79 19.76
C GLY A 263 -0.63 23.75 18.73
N GLY A 264 -1.50 24.67 19.16
CA GLY A 264 -2.26 25.55 18.26
C GLY A 264 -1.94 27.04 18.39
N GLY A 265 -0.65 27.40 18.54
CA GLY A 265 -0.28 28.80 18.60
C GLY A 265 1.22 29.02 18.41
N GLU A 266 1.62 29.11 17.15
CA GLU A 266 2.69 30.03 16.66
C GLU A 266 2.75 29.90 15.13
#